data_8ed51409d4f10c530c50fe67a18126bb
#
_entry.id   8ed51409d4f10c530c50fe67a18126bb
#
_cell.length_a   1.000
_cell.length_b   1.000
_cell.length_c   1.000
_cell.angle_alpha   90.00
_cell.angle_beta   90.00
_cell.angle_gamma   90.00
#
_symmetry.space_group_name_H-M   'P 1'
#
loop_
_entity.id
_entity.type
_entity.pdbx_description
1 polymer ?
#
loop_
_entity_poly.entity_id
_entity_poly.type
_entity_poly.pdbx_seq_one_letter_code
_entity_poly.pdbx_strand_id
1 'polypeptide(L)'
;MSSLGDPAVLPDGGAWSAWLDDAERIGLVTPAGRDLALPHSLAMAEALVRALPSLSSRQDPGGDRSSSEGTLPAGPRKRVVDLGSGAGLPGLVIAAVLPETEVILVEASIRRAEFLASWSGELGLGERVKVWNGRAETLGRDPAHRGRAMAVSARGFGQPAVVAECAAPLLSIGGVLVVSDPPAAVDAGDLDPLPWDEARWPSDSLSGLGLEALARQSTPFSLSVIAKVRTTPDRYPRRVGVPAKRPLFGTAPPDSR
;
A
#
# COMPACT_ATOMS: atom_id res chain seq x y z
N MET A 1 -7.38 -15.22 -17.98
CA MET A 1 -7.33 -14.41 -16.74
C MET A 1 -7.45 -12.96 -17.16
N SER A 2 -8.56 -12.28 -16.81
CA SER A 2 -8.73 -10.84 -17.07
C SER A 2 -7.64 -10.09 -16.30
N SER A 3 -6.86 -9.24 -16.97
CA SER A 3 -5.83 -8.46 -16.29
C SER A 3 -6.54 -7.45 -15.37
N LEU A 4 -6.08 -7.32 -14.13
CA LEU A 4 -6.60 -6.34 -13.16
C LEU A 4 -6.39 -4.88 -13.65
N GLY A 5 -5.57 -4.68 -14.69
CA GLY A 5 -5.27 -3.37 -15.27
C GLY A 5 -6.35 -2.76 -16.16
N ASP A 6 -7.44 -3.48 -16.41
CA ASP A 6 -8.56 -2.96 -17.20
C ASP A 6 -9.53 -2.18 -16.27
N PRO A 7 -9.76 -0.87 -16.51
CA PRO A 7 -10.77 -0.10 -15.77
C PRO A 7 -12.19 -0.69 -15.85
N ALA A 8 -12.47 -1.53 -16.84
CA ALA A 8 -13.72 -2.29 -16.94
C ALA A 8 -13.93 -3.32 -15.81
N VAL A 9 -12.90 -3.59 -15.01
CA VAL A 9 -12.97 -4.50 -13.83
C VAL A 9 -13.66 -3.83 -12.63
N LEU A 10 -13.77 -2.50 -12.60
CA LEU A 10 -14.45 -1.81 -11.51
C LEU A 10 -15.96 -1.93 -11.66
N PRO A 11 -16.69 -2.36 -10.61
CA PRO A 11 -18.15 -2.41 -10.66
C PRO A 11 -18.72 -0.99 -10.77
N ASP A 12 -19.82 -0.82 -11.50
CA ASP A 12 -20.58 0.42 -11.68
C ASP A 12 -19.74 1.69 -11.96
N GLY A 13 -19.45 1.92 -13.26
CA GLY A 13 -18.66 3.10 -13.69
C GLY A 13 -19.25 4.46 -13.28
N GLY A 14 -20.55 4.56 -13.00
CA GLY A 14 -21.22 5.81 -12.58
C GLY A 14 -20.81 6.27 -11.21
N ALA A 15 -20.83 5.39 -10.21
CA ALA A 15 -20.45 5.71 -8.83
C ALA A 15 -18.96 6.07 -8.73
N TRP A 16 -18.08 5.37 -9.47
CA TRP A 16 -16.65 5.66 -9.51
C TRP A 16 -16.33 7.01 -10.16
N SER A 17 -17.08 7.38 -11.22
CA SER A 17 -16.96 8.72 -11.81
C SER A 17 -17.39 9.80 -10.84
N ALA A 18 -18.54 9.64 -10.18
CA ALA A 18 -19.05 10.59 -9.20
C ALA A 18 -18.08 10.78 -8.01
N TRP A 19 -17.47 9.70 -7.54
CA TRP A 19 -16.44 9.77 -6.50
C TRP A 19 -15.22 10.58 -6.96
N LEU A 20 -14.72 10.37 -8.18
CA LEU A 20 -13.60 11.15 -8.72
C LEU A 20 -13.98 12.62 -8.92
N ASP A 21 -15.21 12.92 -9.38
CA ASP A 21 -15.71 14.29 -9.51
C ASP A 21 -15.74 15.00 -8.15
N ASP A 22 -16.19 14.30 -7.13
CA ASP A 22 -16.25 14.84 -5.78
C ASP A 22 -14.84 15.03 -5.18
N ALA A 23 -13.94 14.06 -5.38
CA ALA A 23 -12.54 14.15 -4.95
C ALA A 23 -11.80 15.34 -5.62
N GLU A 24 -12.05 15.57 -6.91
CA GLU A 24 -11.51 16.72 -7.64
C GLU A 24 -12.09 18.02 -7.13
N ARG A 25 -13.40 18.11 -6.97
CA ARG A 25 -14.12 19.31 -6.49
C ARG A 25 -13.61 19.78 -5.12
N ILE A 26 -13.20 18.87 -4.23
CA ILE A 26 -12.65 19.21 -2.91
C ILE A 26 -11.12 19.24 -2.87
N GLY A 27 -10.46 19.11 -4.02
CA GLY A 27 -9.02 19.26 -4.17
C GLY A 27 -8.17 18.07 -3.67
N LEU A 28 -8.73 16.87 -3.60
CA LEU A 28 -8.00 15.64 -3.25
C LEU A 28 -7.34 14.97 -4.46
N VAL A 29 -7.87 15.24 -5.65
CA VAL A 29 -7.31 14.83 -6.94
C VAL A 29 -7.19 16.08 -7.79
N THR A 30 -6.09 16.24 -8.52
CA THR A 30 -5.93 17.34 -9.48
C THR A 30 -6.60 16.97 -10.81
N PRO A 31 -7.05 17.95 -11.64
CA PRO A 31 -7.57 17.67 -12.97
C PRO A 31 -6.61 16.81 -13.80
N ALA A 32 -5.34 17.15 -13.82
CA ALA A 32 -4.31 16.38 -14.54
C ALA A 32 -4.06 14.98 -13.95
N GLY A 33 -4.32 14.78 -12.66
CA GLY A 33 -4.17 13.48 -11.99
C GLY A 33 -5.39 12.56 -12.11
N ARG A 34 -6.54 13.11 -12.54
CA ARG A 34 -7.81 12.38 -12.59
C ARG A 34 -7.76 11.18 -13.55
N ASP A 35 -7.29 11.40 -14.77
CA ASP A 35 -7.25 10.36 -15.80
C ASP A 35 -6.29 9.22 -15.44
N LEU A 36 -5.27 9.51 -14.66
CA LEU A 36 -4.28 8.55 -14.18
C LEU A 36 -4.66 7.88 -12.85
N ALA A 37 -5.70 8.38 -12.16
CA ALA A 37 -6.03 7.95 -10.79
C ALA A 37 -6.38 6.46 -10.72
N LEU A 38 -7.30 6.00 -11.57
CA LEU A 38 -7.73 4.61 -11.63
C LEU A 38 -6.66 3.69 -12.25
N PRO A 39 -6.08 3.98 -13.45
CA PRO A 39 -5.03 3.15 -14.02
C PRO A 39 -3.84 2.95 -13.09
N HIS A 40 -3.39 4.01 -12.41
CA HIS A 40 -2.29 3.92 -11.44
C HIS A 40 -2.65 3.02 -10.25
N SER A 41 -3.86 3.17 -9.70
CA SER A 41 -4.32 2.37 -8.57
C SER A 41 -4.48 0.89 -8.92
N LEU A 42 -4.95 0.59 -10.13
CA LEU A 42 -5.02 -0.77 -10.67
C LEU A 42 -3.62 -1.38 -10.83
N ALA A 43 -2.66 -0.63 -11.38
CA ALA A 43 -1.27 -1.11 -11.49
C ALA A 43 -0.65 -1.42 -10.12
N MET A 44 -0.95 -0.62 -9.09
CA MET A 44 -0.53 -0.91 -7.71
C MET A 44 -1.19 -2.18 -7.15
N ALA A 45 -2.48 -2.39 -7.41
CA ALA A 45 -3.19 -3.61 -7.01
C ALA A 45 -2.62 -4.86 -7.73
N GLU A 46 -2.30 -4.75 -9.02
CA GLU A 46 -1.64 -5.82 -9.77
C GLU A 46 -0.25 -6.15 -9.22
N ALA A 47 0.57 -5.13 -8.94
CA ALA A 47 1.90 -5.32 -8.37
C ALA A 47 1.83 -6.05 -7.03
N LEU A 48 0.81 -5.71 -6.20
CA LEU A 48 0.53 -6.37 -4.93
C LEU A 48 0.19 -7.85 -5.15
N VAL A 49 -0.75 -8.15 -6.05
CA VAL A 49 -1.19 -9.53 -6.33
C VAL A 49 -0.04 -10.37 -6.89
N ARG A 50 0.77 -9.82 -7.79
CA ARG A 50 1.92 -10.52 -8.37
C ARG A 50 3.02 -10.84 -7.35
N ALA A 51 3.24 -9.96 -6.38
CA ALA A 51 4.30 -10.12 -5.39
C ALA A 51 3.98 -11.18 -4.32
N LEU A 52 2.72 -11.32 -3.90
CA LEU A 52 2.31 -12.20 -2.81
C LEU A 52 2.62 -13.69 -3.04
N PRO A 53 2.33 -14.32 -4.20
CA PRO A 53 2.65 -15.72 -4.45
C PRO A 53 4.16 -16.01 -4.46
N SER A 54 4.97 -15.06 -4.96
CA SER A 54 6.42 -15.17 -5.01
C SER A 54 7.07 -15.27 -3.62
N LEU A 55 6.38 -14.81 -2.58
CA LEU A 55 6.86 -14.87 -1.20
C LEU A 55 6.40 -16.16 -0.51
N SER A 56 5.20 -16.66 -0.82
CA SER A 56 4.71 -17.93 -0.30
C SER A 56 5.59 -19.12 -0.69
N SER A 57 6.20 -19.09 -1.88
CA SER A 57 7.12 -20.12 -2.35
C SER A 57 8.52 -20.08 -1.69
N ARG A 58 8.88 -18.95 -1.05
CA ARG A 58 10.17 -18.78 -0.36
C ARG A 58 10.15 -19.23 1.10
N GLN A 59 8.96 -19.46 1.68
CA GLN A 59 8.80 -19.75 3.11
C GLN A 59 8.81 -21.25 3.49
N ASP A 60 8.93 -22.19 2.53
CA ASP A 60 8.89 -23.61 2.82
C ASP A 60 10.14 -24.38 2.34
N PRO A 61 11.22 -24.45 3.14
CA PRO A 61 12.13 -25.57 3.11
C PRO A 61 11.76 -26.54 4.25
N GLY A 62 10.70 -27.33 4.10
CA GLY A 62 10.42 -28.48 4.97
C GLY A 62 9.21 -28.39 5.88
N GLY A 63 8.01 -28.33 5.35
CA GLY A 63 6.75 -28.53 6.07
C GLY A 63 5.93 -29.63 5.41
N ASP A 64 5.70 -30.72 6.14
CA ASP A 64 4.92 -31.88 5.74
C ASP A 64 3.47 -31.48 5.40
N ARG A 65 3.06 -31.72 4.14
CA ARG A 65 1.68 -31.52 3.69
C ARG A 65 0.90 -32.82 3.92
N SER A 66 0.41 -33.02 5.12
CA SER A 66 -0.64 -34.01 5.32
C SER A 66 -2.00 -33.37 5.08
N SER A 67 -2.64 -33.84 4.03
CA SER A 67 -3.98 -33.52 3.58
C SER A 67 -5.05 -33.81 4.63
N SER A 68 -5.89 -32.82 4.96
CA SER A 68 -7.24 -33.05 5.45
C SER A 68 -8.20 -32.08 4.76
N GLU A 69 -9.00 -32.61 3.82
CA GLU A 69 -10.17 -31.95 3.27
C GLU A 69 -11.22 -31.77 4.37
N GLY A 70 -11.25 -30.63 4.99
CA GLY A 70 -12.33 -30.15 5.83
C GLY A 70 -12.62 -28.71 5.42
N THR A 71 -13.89 -28.38 5.17
CA THR A 71 -14.35 -26.99 4.95
C THR A 71 -13.93 -26.17 6.16
N LEU A 72 -12.79 -25.49 6.05
CA LEU A 72 -12.28 -24.59 7.09
C LEU A 72 -13.29 -23.44 7.26
N PRO A 73 -13.63 -23.05 8.50
CA PRO A 73 -14.35 -21.80 8.74
C PRO A 73 -13.53 -20.68 8.07
N ALA A 74 -14.22 -19.73 7.42
CA ALA A 74 -13.59 -18.62 6.74
C ALA A 74 -12.53 -18.01 7.66
N GLY A 75 -11.24 -18.23 7.33
CA GLY A 75 -10.12 -17.69 8.08
C GLY A 75 -10.21 -16.16 8.12
N PRO A 76 -9.48 -15.48 9.01
CA PRO A 76 -9.51 -14.02 9.07
C PRO A 76 -9.21 -13.47 7.68
N ARG A 77 -10.08 -12.52 7.21
CA ARG A 77 -9.91 -11.88 5.89
C ARG A 77 -8.48 -11.37 5.74
N LYS A 78 -7.92 -11.56 4.58
CA LYS A 78 -6.60 -11.02 4.24
C LYS A 78 -6.67 -9.50 4.35
N ARG A 79 -5.76 -8.90 5.11
CA ARG A 79 -5.78 -7.46 5.39
C ARG A 79 -4.79 -6.70 4.53
N VAL A 80 -5.26 -5.61 3.93
CA VAL A 80 -4.44 -4.61 3.23
C VAL A 80 -4.56 -3.29 3.99
N VAL A 81 -3.46 -2.54 4.10
CA VAL A 81 -3.45 -1.20 4.70
C VAL A 81 -2.98 -0.20 3.66
N ASP A 82 -3.73 0.87 3.46
CA ASP A 82 -3.36 1.98 2.57
C ASP A 82 -2.96 3.18 3.41
N LEU A 83 -1.71 3.63 3.27
CA LEU A 83 -1.13 4.70 4.07
C LEU A 83 -1.33 6.08 3.43
N GLY A 84 -2.01 6.98 4.16
CA GLY A 84 -2.30 8.32 3.66
C GLY A 84 -3.29 8.29 2.51
N SER A 85 -4.39 7.62 2.71
CA SER A 85 -5.34 7.27 1.65
C SER A 85 -5.93 8.45 0.87
N GLY A 86 -5.95 9.66 1.46
CA GLY A 86 -6.39 10.88 0.78
C GLY A 86 -7.78 10.78 0.19
N ALA A 87 -7.88 10.70 -1.13
CA ALA A 87 -9.13 10.44 -1.85
C ALA A 87 -9.57 8.97 -1.82
N GLY A 88 -8.76 8.05 -1.26
CA GLY A 88 -9.00 6.62 -1.29
C GLY A 88 -8.19 5.88 -2.36
N LEU A 89 -7.14 6.51 -2.86
CA LEU A 89 -6.27 6.00 -3.94
C LEU A 89 -4.90 5.56 -3.38
N PRO A 90 -4.52 4.26 -3.51
CA PRO A 90 -5.21 3.20 -4.26
C PRO A 90 -6.21 2.37 -3.44
N GLY A 91 -6.40 2.63 -2.15
CA GLY A 91 -7.08 1.75 -1.20
C GLY A 91 -8.50 1.33 -1.58
N LEU A 92 -9.37 2.26 -2.05
CA LEU A 92 -10.73 1.92 -2.51
C LEU A 92 -10.70 1.04 -3.76
N VAL A 93 -9.79 1.32 -4.69
CA VAL A 93 -9.62 0.50 -5.90
C VAL A 93 -9.14 -0.90 -5.53
N ILE A 94 -8.18 -1.03 -4.62
CA ILE A 94 -7.72 -2.33 -4.09
C ILE A 94 -8.91 -3.10 -3.47
N ALA A 95 -9.74 -2.43 -2.67
CA ALA A 95 -10.92 -3.04 -2.08
C ALA A 95 -11.92 -3.54 -3.12
N ALA A 96 -12.10 -2.81 -4.23
CA ALA A 96 -13.00 -3.20 -5.30
C ALA A 96 -12.52 -4.43 -6.06
N VAL A 97 -11.22 -4.49 -6.42
CA VAL A 97 -10.66 -5.57 -7.25
C VAL A 97 -10.21 -6.79 -6.45
N LEU A 98 -10.11 -6.67 -5.11
CA LEU A 98 -9.76 -7.78 -4.22
C LEU A 98 -10.90 -8.05 -3.21
N PRO A 99 -12.00 -8.71 -3.64
CA PRO A 99 -13.23 -8.84 -2.84
C PRO A 99 -13.04 -9.65 -1.54
N GLU A 100 -12.02 -10.50 -1.45
CA GLU A 100 -11.72 -11.32 -0.27
C GLU A 100 -10.86 -10.60 0.78
N THR A 101 -10.56 -9.28 0.58
CA THR A 101 -9.71 -8.52 1.48
C THR A 101 -10.50 -7.57 2.37
N GLU A 102 -10.00 -7.36 3.59
CA GLU A 102 -10.31 -6.21 4.43
C GLU A 102 -9.29 -5.11 4.13
N VAL A 103 -9.74 -3.90 3.82
CA VAL A 103 -8.86 -2.77 3.54
C VAL A 103 -8.98 -1.72 4.65
N ILE A 104 -7.86 -1.33 5.25
CA ILE A 104 -7.79 -0.25 6.22
C ILE A 104 -7.22 0.99 5.53
N LEU A 105 -8.04 2.02 5.41
CA LEU A 105 -7.66 3.33 4.89
C LEU A 105 -7.15 4.21 6.03
N VAL A 106 -5.86 4.53 6.03
CA VAL A 106 -5.23 5.35 7.08
C VAL A 106 -5.17 6.80 6.64
N GLU A 107 -5.88 7.67 7.33
CA GLU A 107 -5.91 9.10 7.03
C GLU A 107 -5.93 9.93 8.30
N ALA A 108 -5.00 10.88 8.41
CA ALA A 108 -4.86 11.72 9.61
C ALA A 108 -5.83 12.92 9.64
N SER A 109 -6.29 13.38 8.49
CA SER A 109 -7.25 14.49 8.38
C SER A 109 -8.67 13.98 8.61
N ILE A 110 -9.37 14.54 9.60
CA ILE A 110 -10.77 14.21 9.91
C ILE A 110 -11.65 14.39 8.66
N ARG A 111 -11.53 15.53 7.97
CA ARG A 111 -12.32 15.83 6.77
C ARG A 111 -12.13 14.79 5.66
N ARG A 112 -10.89 14.31 5.46
CA ARG A 112 -10.61 13.27 4.46
C ARG A 112 -11.09 11.91 4.92
N ALA A 113 -10.98 11.61 6.20
CA ALA A 113 -11.51 10.36 6.77
C ALA A 113 -13.03 10.27 6.65
N GLU A 114 -13.76 11.37 6.87
CA GLU A 114 -15.21 11.47 6.65
C GLU A 114 -15.57 11.26 5.17
N PHE A 115 -14.81 11.87 4.25
CA PHE A 115 -14.97 11.64 2.81
C PHE A 115 -14.80 10.17 2.45
N LEU A 116 -13.74 9.52 2.95
CA LEU A 116 -13.46 8.10 2.73
C LEU A 116 -14.58 7.20 3.30
N ALA A 117 -15.10 7.52 4.48
CA ALA A 117 -16.18 6.75 5.12
C ALA A 117 -17.47 6.84 4.29
N SER A 118 -17.85 8.04 3.83
CA SER A 118 -19.02 8.25 2.97
C SER A 118 -18.87 7.44 1.67
N TRP A 119 -17.78 7.65 0.92
CA TRP A 119 -17.60 7.02 -0.37
C TRP A 119 -17.36 5.52 -0.31
N SER A 120 -16.80 4.98 0.77
CA SER A 120 -16.73 3.53 0.94
C SER A 120 -18.12 2.90 1.05
N GLY A 121 -19.09 3.60 1.63
CA GLY A 121 -20.51 3.20 1.65
C GLY A 121 -21.17 3.29 0.27
N GLU A 122 -21.04 4.45 -0.40
CA GLU A 122 -21.61 4.72 -1.72
C GLU A 122 -21.10 3.75 -2.81
N LEU A 123 -19.82 3.33 -2.70
CA LEU A 123 -19.22 2.35 -3.60
C LEU A 123 -19.54 0.89 -3.23
N GLY A 124 -20.37 0.65 -2.21
CA GLY A 124 -20.72 -0.70 -1.76
C GLY A 124 -19.57 -1.47 -1.08
N LEU A 125 -18.55 -0.76 -0.58
CA LEU A 125 -17.34 -1.35 0.01
C LEU A 125 -17.36 -1.33 1.54
N GLY A 126 -18.35 -0.72 2.19
CA GLY A 126 -18.38 -0.39 3.62
C GLY A 126 -18.22 -1.57 4.58
N GLU A 127 -18.60 -2.79 4.17
CA GLU A 127 -18.40 -4.00 4.99
C GLU A 127 -16.94 -4.42 5.10
N ARG A 128 -16.12 -4.10 4.08
CA ARG A 128 -14.73 -4.55 3.95
C ARG A 128 -13.72 -3.42 4.08
N VAL A 129 -14.14 -2.19 3.94
CA VAL A 129 -13.31 -1.00 4.10
C VAL A 129 -13.51 -0.43 5.50
N LYS A 130 -12.41 -0.22 6.21
CA LYS A 130 -12.37 0.43 7.52
C LYS A 130 -11.52 1.69 7.41
N VAL A 131 -12.05 2.82 7.84
CA VAL A 131 -11.29 4.07 7.87
C VAL A 131 -10.67 4.24 9.26
N TRP A 132 -9.36 4.28 9.31
CA TRP A 132 -8.59 4.64 10.50
C TRP A 132 -8.29 6.14 10.46
N ASN A 133 -9.07 6.94 11.20
CA ASN A 133 -8.77 8.36 11.34
C ASN A 133 -7.67 8.57 12.38
N GLY A 134 -6.43 8.67 11.94
CA GLY A 134 -5.28 8.81 12.80
C GLY A 134 -3.95 8.73 12.06
N ARG A 135 -2.88 8.84 12.84
CA ARG A 135 -1.50 8.77 12.31
C ARG A 135 -1.09 7.32 12.08
N ALA A 136 -0.35 7.07 10.99
CA ALA A 136 0.17 5.75 10.65
C ALA A 136 1.10 5.19 11.74
N GLU A 137 1.87 6.07 12.39
CA GLU A 137 2.75 5.69 13.51
C GLU A 137 1.93 5.13 14.71
N THR A 138 0.73 5.67 14.94
CA THR A 138 -0.15 5.17 16.01
C THR A 138 -0.70 3.79 15.64
N LEU A 139 -1.17 3.62 14.41
CA LEU A 139 -1.65 2.33 13.91
C LEU A 139 -0.57 1.25 13.98
N GLY A 140 0.66 1.57 13.56
CA GLY A 140 1.78 0.61 13.56
C GLY A 140 2.25 0.18 14.97
N ARG A 141 1.84 0.91 16.01
CA ARG A 141 2.07 0.56 17.42
C ARG A 141 0.92 -0.20 18.07
N ASP A 142 -0.26 -0.18 17.44
CA ASP A 142 -1.43 -0.87 17.95
C ASP A 142 -1.28 -2.39 17.78
N PRO A 143 -1.30 -3.19 18.88
CA PRO A 143 -1.19 -4.65 18.81
C PRO A 143 -2.28 -5.32 17.96
N ALA A 144 -3.45 -4.68 17.79
CA ALA A 144 -4.53 -5.19 16.94
C ALA A 144 -4.20 -5.11 15.45
N HIS A 145 -3.20 -4.31 15.07
CA HIS A 145 -2.83 -4.05 13.67
C HIS A 145 -1.40 -4.47 13.34
N ARG A 146 -0.50 -4.42 14.32
CA ARG A 146 0.91 -4.77 14.15
C ARG A 146 1.09 -6.20 13.66
N GLY A 147 1.85 -6.38 12.57
CA GLY A 147 2.19 -7.68 12.00
C GLY A 147 1.03 -8.44 11.37
N ARG A 148 -0.07 -7.76 11.00
CA ARG A 148 -1.29 -8.42 10.54
C ARG A 148 -1.67 -8.13 9.08
N ALA A 149 -1.03 -7.18 8.43
CA ALA A 149 -1.31 -6.87 7.04
C ALA A 149 -0.53 -7.79 6.10
N MET A 150 -1.21 -8.41 5.14
CA MET A 150 -0.53 -9.12 4.05
C MET A 150 0.09 -8.16 3.05
N ALA A 151 -0.44 -6.94 2.97
CA ALA A 151 0.11 -5.90 2.12
C ALA A 151 -0.12 -4.51 2.71
N VAL A 152 0.79 -3.60 2.36
CA VAL A 152 0.67 -2.16 2.59
C VAL A 152 0.86 -1.45 1.27
N SER A 153 -0.01 -0.49 0.95
CA SER A 153 0.15 0.44 -0.18
C SER A 153 0.47 1.84 0.31
N ALA A 154 1.25 2.58 -0.48
CA ALA A 154 1.52 3.98 -0.22
C ALA A 154 1.68 4.75 -1.53
N ARG A 155 0.85 5.78 -1.72
CA ARG A 155 0.91 6.72 -2.84
C ARG A 155 0.91 8.15 -2.32
N GLY A 156 2.02 8.88 -2.53
CA GLY A 156 2.10 10.26 -2.06
C GLY A 156 2.08 10.43 -0.54
N PHE A 157 2.32 9.37 0.23
CA PHE A 157 2.29 9.40 1.69
C PHE A 157 3.46 10.18 2.31
N GLY A 158 4.65 10.02 1.75
CA GLY A 158 5.84 10.68 2.27
C GLY A 158 7.14 10.18 1.62
N GLN A 159 8.26 10.63 2.19
CA GLN A 159 9.58 10.16 1.75
C GLN A 159 9.76 8.66 2.02
N PRO A 160 10.62 7.95 1.26
CA PRO A 160 10.84 6.52 1.37
C PRO A 160 11.10 6.02 2.80
N ALA A 161 11.94 6.71 3.56
CA ALA A 161 12.23 6.37 4.95
C ALA A 161 10.99 6.42 5.86
N VAL A 162 10.10 7.39 5.65
CA VAL A 162 8.84 7.54 6.40
C VAL A 162 7.88 6.42 6.03
N VAL A 163 7.77 6.13 4.73
CA VAL A 163 6.93 5.04 4.22
C VAL A 163 7.39 3.70 4.81
N ALA A 164 8.69 3.39 4.69
CA ALA A 164 9.26 2.14 5.19
C ALA A 164 9.04 1.96 6.69
N GLU A 165 9.31 3.02 7.49
CA GLU A 165 9.17 2.96 8.94
C GLU A 165 7.71 2.79 9.40
N CYS A 166 6.75 3.42 8.71
CA CYS A 166 5.33 3.30 9.04
C CYS A 166 4.71 1.99 8.54
N ALA A 167 5.14 1.49 7.38
CA ALA A 167 4.62 0.26 6.77
C ALA A 167 5.15 -1.02 7.43
N ALA A 168 6.47 -1.07 7.71
CA ALA A 168 7.14 -2.28 8.18
C ALA A 168 6.49 -2.94 9.42
N PRO A 169 6.08 -2.18 10.46
CA PRO A 169 5.43 -2.76 11.63
C PRO A 169 4.04 -3.34 11.37
N LEU A 170 3.33 -2.88 10.34
CA LEU A 170 1.99 -3.34 9.99
C LEU A 170 2.03 -4.69 9.25
N LEU A 171 3.09 -4.93 8.48
CA LEU A 171 3.23 -6.12 7.65
C LEU A 171 3.49 -7.38 8.46
N SER A 172 2.75 -8.45 8.14
CA SER A 172 3.11 -9.82 8.51
C SER A 172 4.37 -10.27 7.75
N ILE A 173 5.13 -11.21 8.30
CA ILE A 173 6.21 -11.86 7.55
C ILE A 173 5.62 -12.53 6.31
N GLY A 174 6.27 -12.39 5.16
CA GLY A 174 5.74 -12.79 3.86
C GLY A 174 4.77 -11.79 3.22
N GLY A 175 4.51 -10.66 3.87
CA GLY A 175 3.73 -9.56 3.29
C GLY A 175 4.57 -8.65 2.40
N VAL A 176 3.90 -7.73 1.68
CA VAL A 176 4.54 -6.81 0.74
C VAL A 176 4.15 -5.36 0.98
N LEU A 177 5.09 -4.45 0.76
CA LEU A 177 4.87 -3.03 0.62
C LEU A 177 4.97 -2.66 -0.86
N VAL A 178 3.92 -2.02 -1.40
CA VAL A 178 3.91 -1.45 -2.75
C VAL A 178 3.87 0.06 -2.65
N VAL A 179 4.85 0.73 -3.24
CA VAL A 179 4.99 2.19 -3.19
C VAL A 179 5.00 2.77 -4.59
N SER A 180 4.21 3.83 -4.80
CA SER A 180 4.32 4.64 -6.00
C SER A 180 5.57 5.51 -5.92
N ASP A 181 6.46 5.35 -6.88
CA ASP A 181 7.66 6.17 -7.06
C ASP A 181 7.40 7.32 -8.05
N PRO A 182 8.21 8.38 -8.02
CA PRO A 182 8.26 9.34 -9.12
C PRO A 182 8.55 8.61 -10.44
N PRO A 183 8.10 9.17 -11.59
CA PRO A 183 8.48 8.64 -12.89
C PRO A 183 9.99 8.41 -12.97
N ALA A 184 10.40 7.27 -13.51
CA ALA A 184 11.82 7.02 -13.75
C ALA A 184 12.37 8.07 -14.72
N ALA A 185 13.61 8.51 -14.52
CA ALA A 185 14.29 9.36 -15.50
C ALA A 185 14.35 8.65 -16.86
N VAL A 186 14.09 9.38 -17.91
CA VAL A 186 13.56 9.00 -19.22
C VAL A 186 14.47 8.14 -20.08
N ASP A 187 15.29 7.28 -19.70
CA ASP A 187 16.00 6.33 -20.58
C ASP A 187 15.84 4.86 -20.15
N ALA A 188 14.94 4.60 -19.23
CA ALA A 188 14.63 3.22 -18.81
C ALA A 188 13.68 2.50 -19.78
N GLY A 189 13.52 2.99 -21.01
CA GLY A 189 12.46 2.68 -21.95
C GLY A 189 12.25 1.21 -22.30
N ASP A 190 13.19 0.30 -22.00
CA ASP A 190 13.09 -1.13 -22.28
C ASP A 190 13.46 -2.03 -21.09
N LEU A 191 13.75 -1.46 -19.92
CA LEU A 191 14.11 -2.26 -18.75
C LEU A 191 12.90 -2.49 -17.84
N ASP A 192 12.26 -3.62 -17.93
CA ASP A 192 11.30 -4.12 -16.96
C ASP A 192 11.66 -5.57 -16.60
N PRO A 193 12.07 -5.88 -15.37
CA PRO A 193 12.11 -4.99 -14.20
C PRO A 193 13.30 -4.02 -14.19
N LEU A 194 13.08 -2.83 -13.61
CA LEU A 194 14.15 -1.86 -13.38
C LEU A 194 15.16 -2.37 -12.34
N PRO A 195 16.44 -1.94 -12.44
CA PRO A 195 17.39 -2.11 -11.35
C PRO A 195 16.86 -1.50 -10.05
N TRP A 196 17.22 -2.10 -8.93
CA TRP A 196 16.88 -1.56 -7.61
C TRP A 196 17.53 -0.19 -7.39
N ASP A 197 16.79 0.75 -6.82
CA ASP A 197 17.26 2.10 -6.56
C ASP A 197 17.81 2.21 -5.12
N GLU A 198 19.08 1.86 -4.95
CA GLU A 198 19.76 1.91 -3.66
C GLU A 198 19.87 3.33 -3.07
N ALA A 199 19.88 4.37 -3.91
CA ALA A 199 19.91 5.73 -3.44
C ALA A 199 18.58 6.11 -2.78
N ARG A 200 17.46 5.62 -3.33
CA ARG A 200 16.13 5.87 -2.83
C ARG A 200 15.72 4.91 -1.70
N TRP A 201 16.07 3.65 -1.82
CA TRP A 201 15.70 2.56 -0.93
C TRP A 201 16.93 1.75 -0.48
N PRO A 202 17.79 2.27 0.42
CA PRO A 202 19.01 1.60 0.83
C PRO A 202 18.73 0.24 1.48
N SER A 203 19.28 -0.83 0.93
CA SER A 203 19.04 -2.21 1.36
C SER A 203 19.37 -2.44 2.84
N ASP A 204 20.47 -1.87 3.35
CA ASP A 204 20.84 -1.96 4.77
C ASP A 204 19.80 -1.33 5.68
N SER A 205 19.27 -0.16 5.29
CA SER A 205 18.23 0.55 6.05
C SER A 205 16.90 -0.22 6.06
N LEU A 206 16.51 -0.79 4.91
CA LEU A 206 15.34 -1.67 4.80
C LEU A 206 15.51 -2.90 5.69
N SER A 207 16.67 -3.54 5.65
CA SER A 207 16.99 -4.70 6.47
C SER A 207 16.84 -4.42 7.97
N GLY A 208 17.21 -3.22 8.44
CA GLY A 208 17.01 -2.78 9.82
C GLY A 208 15.55 -2.72 10.26
N LEU A 209 14.60 -2.65 9.32
CA LEU A 209 13.15 -2.69 9.53
C LEU A 209 12.55 -4.08 9.31
N GLY A 210 13.34 -5.06 8.91
CA GLY A 210 12.90 -6.40 8.52
C GLY A 210 12.30 -6.45 7.10
N LEU A 211 12.70 -5.51 6.27
CA LEU A 211 12.30 -5.38 4.87
C LEU A 211 13.44 -5.76 3.92
N GLU A 212 13.11 -6.19 2.71
CA GLU A 212 14.05 -6.53 1.64
C GLU A 212 13.48 -6.06 0.29
N ALA A 213 14.35 -5.55 -0.56
CA ALA A 213 14.03 -5.21 -1.94
C ALA A 213 13.54 -6.45 -2.70
N LEU A 214 12.40 -6.34 -3.39
CA LEU A 214 11.85 -7.45 -4.16
C LEU A 214 11.86 -7.18 -5.66
N ALA A 215 11.28 -6.05 -6.08
CA ALA A 215 11.19 -5.65 -7.48
C ALA A 215 11.00 -4.15 -7.61
N ARG A 216 11.34 -3.62 -8.79
CA ARG A 216 11.00 -2.27 -9.22
C ARG A 216 10.53 -2.32 -10.66
N GLN A 217 9.42 -1.64 -10.97
CA GLN A 217 8.88 -1.53 -12.33
C GLN A 217 8.79 -0.06 -12.76
N SER A 218 8.81 0.19 -14.07
CA SER A 218 8.63 1.53 -14.65
C SER A 218 7.33 1.67 -15.42
N THR A 219 6.79 0.58 -15.94
CA THR A 219 5.66 0.57 -16.89
C THR A 219 4.47 -0.19 -16.30
N PRO A 220 3.24 0.32 -16.42
CA PRO A 220 2.88 1.65 -16.92
C PRO A 220 3.17 2.78 -15.90
N PHE A 221 3.54 2.45 -14.67
CA PHE A 221 3.86 3.38 -13.58
C PHE A 221 5.08 2.90 -12.81
N SER A 222 5.86 3.87 -12.32
CA SER A 222 7.03 3.55 -11.47
C SER A 222 6.58 3.10 -10.08
N LEU A 223 6.86 1.85 -9.74
CA LEU A 223 6.52 1.25 -8.46
C LEU A 223 7.72 0.51 -7.88
N SER A 224 7.92 0.65 -6.56
CA SER A 224 8.81 -0.22 -5.78
C SER A 224 7.99 -1.24 -4.99
N VAL A 225 8.43 -2.50 -5.03
CA VAL A 225 7.85 -3.62 -4.28
C VAL A 225 8.90 -4.12 -3.30
N ILE A 226 8.53 -4.16 -2.03
CA ILE A 226 9.43 -4.44 -0.92
C ILE A 226 8.81 -5.57 -0.08
N ALA A 227 9.57 -6.61 0.17
CA ALA A 227 9.15 -7.79 0.92
C ALA A 227 9.33 -7.60 2.43
N LYS A 228 8.43 -8.16 3.23
CA LYS A 228 8.58 -8.30 4.67
C LYS A 228 9.16 -9.66 4.99
N VAL A 229 10.44 -9.71 5.38
CA VAL A 229 11.20 -10.96 5.58
C VAL A 229 11.46 -11.28 7.04
N ARG A 230 11.42 -10.30 7.94
CA ARG A 230 11.64 -10.47 9.39
C ARG A 230 10.75 -9.53 10.20
N THR A 231 10.55 -9.82 11.47
CA THR A 231 9.84 -8.93 12.40
C THR A 231 10.52 -7.56 12.49
N THR A 232 9.70 -6.50 12.52
CA THR A 232 10.18 -5.15 12.77
C THR A 232 10.49 -4.97 14.26
N PRO A 233 11.67 -4.43 14.65
CA PRO A 233 11.98 -4.15 16.05
C PRO A 233 10.91 -3.26 16.72
N ASP A 234 10.62 -3.47 18.00
CA ASP A 234 9.53 -2.80 18.73
C ASP A 234 9.71 -1.29 18.90
N ARG A 235 10.95 -0.79 18.77
CA ARG A 235 11.20 0.65 18.71
C ARG A 235 10.56 1.35 17.51
N TYR A 236 10.13 0.63 16.49
CA TYR A 236 9.48 1.15 15.28
C TYR A 236 7.98 0.83 15.23
N PRO A 237 7.15 1.71 14.68
CA PRO A 237 7.52 3.05 14.24
C PRO A 237 7.86 3.92 15.45
N ARG A 238 8.74 4.90 15.29
CA ARG A 238 9.02 5.91 16.31
C ARG A 238 7.76 6.75 16.62
N ARG A 239 7.81 7.58 17.65
CA ARG A 239 6.67 8.44 18.03
C ARG A 239 6.17 9.28 16.84
N VAL A 240 4.89 9.62 16.87
CA VAL A 240 4.23 10.46 15.85
C VAL A 240 5.08 11.68 15.49
N GLY A 241 5.27 11.88 14.18
CA GLY A 241 6.05 12.97 13.60
C GLY A 241 7.57 12.77 13.62
N VAL A 242 8.11 11.82 14.39
CA VAL A 242 9.57 11.55 14.40
C VAL A 242 10.06 11.00 13.07
N PRO A 243 9.37 10.04 12.42
CA PRO A 243 9.78 9.56 11.10
C PRO A 243 9.97 10.67 10.07
N ALA A 244 9.05 11.63 10.02
CA ALA A 244 9.10 12.75 9.08
C ALA A 244 10.18 13.78 9.42
N LYS A 245 10.38 14.08 10.72
CA LYS A 245 11.37 15.08 11.17
C LYS A 245 12.80 14.55 11.15
N ARG A 246 13.00 13.27 11.33
CA ARG A 246 14.31 12.60 11.43
C ARG A 246 14.23 11.27 10.67
N PRO A 247 14.16 11.28 9.32
CA PRO A 247 14.08 10.06 8.53
C PRO A 247 15.27 9.14 8.79
N LEU A 248 15.05 7.83 8.71
CA LEU A 248 16.10 6.82 8.96
C LEU A 248 17.18 6.81 7.88
N PHE A 249 16.81 7.24 6.67
CA PHE A 249 17.70 7.37 5.52
C PHE A 249 17.19 8.48 4.59
N GLY A 250 18.02 8.87 3.62
CA GLY A 250 17.74 10.04 2.77
C GLY A 250 18.03 11.36 3.52
N THR A 251 17.88 12.46 2.83
CA THR A 251 18.04 13.81 3.43
C THR A 251 16.77 14.22 4.15
N ALA A 252 16.90 14.75 5.36
CA ALA A 252 15.79 15.44 6.02
C ALA A 252 15.34 16.62 5.13
N PRO A 253 14.02 16.93 5.05
CA PRO A 253 13.57 18.14 4.40
C PRO A 253 14.23 19.34 5.09
N PRO A 254 14.60 20.41 4.34
CA PRO A 254 15.07 21.63 4.96
C PRO A 254 14.01 22.12 5.97
N ASP A 255 14.46 22.54 7.15
CA ASP A 255 13.58 23.07 8.18
C ASP A 255 12.71 24.20 7.57
N SER A 256 11.42 23.95 7.45
CA SER A 256 10.43 25.00 7.22
C SER A 256 10.33 25.82 8.50
N ARG A 257 11.11 26.91 8.56
CA ARG A 257 10.94 27.97 9.56
C ARG A 257 9.69 28.78 9.26
#